data_6f9fd0e48afcd38dbc0011f6d02d264c
#
_entry.id   6f9fd0e48afcd38dbc0011f6d02d264c
#
_cell.length_a   1.000
_cell.length_b   1.000
_cell.length_c   1.000
_cell.angle_alpha   90.00
_cell.angle_beta   90.00
_cell.angle_gamma   90.00
#
_symmetry.space_group_name_H-M   'P 1'
#
loop_
_entity.id
_entity.type
_entity.pdbx_description
1 polymer ?
#
loop_
_entity_poly.entity_id
_entity_poly.type
_entity_poly.pdbx_seq_one_letter_code
_entity_poly.pdbx_strand_id
1 'polypeptide(L)'
;MLACVLPFAIPKLVANATAMNQAKTLGQFIIEKQADFPYAKGELSRLLRDIGIAAKIVNREVNKAGLMDILGHANTVNIQGEEQQKLDIFANEQFISALTSGGECCIVASEETEDIIYLNSPSGGNAKYVVAIDPLDGSSNIDVNVAVGSIFSIYRKIDINAPAGLADVCQKGSAQVAAGYVIYGSSTMLVYTTGKGVNGFTLDPSIGEFCLSHPNMQIPVEGRIYSINEGNYVHFPQGVKRFIKYCQEEDTSSHRPYISRYIGSMVADLHRNLIKGGIFIYPVTANAPSGKLRLVYECNPMAFIVEQAGGRATDGKQRILDIEVSQLHQRSPIFIGSKNMVIIAENFMQSENERAKEVSIPEQPVLDYTYFPD
;
A
#
# COMPACT_ATOMS: atom_id res chain seq x y z
N MET A 1 74.16 -22.07 -34.37
CA MET A 1 73.13 -21.02 -34.13
C MET A 1 71.88 -21.72 -33.60
N LEU A 2 71.74 -21.73 -32.26
CA LEU A 2 70.55 -22.27 -31.59
C LEU A 2 69.54 -21.13 -31.43
N ALA A 3 68.41 -21.26 -32.04
CA ALA A 3 67.28 -20.32 -31.86
C ALA A 3 66.52 -20.71 -30.59
N CYS A 4 66.56 -19.84 -29.59
CA CYS A 4 65.83 -19.94 -28.33
C CYS A 4 64.36 -19.61 -28.58
N VAL A 5 63.47 -20.59 -28.52
CA VAL A 5 62.02 -20.38 -28.57
C VAL A 5 61.54 -20.12 -27.17
N LEU A 6 61.18 -18.89 -26.84
CA LEU A 6 60.51 -18.52 -25.60
C LEU A 6 59.06 -19.03 -25.64
N PRO A 7 58.55 -19.65 -24.56
CA PRO A 7 57.16 -20.02 -24.51
C PRO A 7 56.30 -18.78 -24.30
N PHE A 8 55.35 -18.54 -25.23
CA PHE A 8 54.28 -17.58 -25.05
C PHE A 8 53.41 -17.98 -23.83
N ALA A 9 53.50 -17.20 -22.79
CA ALA A 9 52.60 -17.30 -21.66
C ALA A 9 51.22 -16.80 -22.11
N ILE A 10 50.26 -17.69 -22.26
CA ILE A 10 48.85 -17.37 -22.42
C ILE A 10 48.40 -16.74 -21.08
N PRO A 11 47.92 -15.47 -21.07
CA PRO A 11 47.35 -14.92 -19.87
C PRO A 11 46.17 -15.79 -19.48
N LYS A 12 46.20 -16.32 -18.25
CA LYS A 12 45.02 -16.89 -17.61
C LYS A 12 43.94 -15.82 -17.60
N LEU A 13 43.05 -15.83 -18.59
CA LEU A 13 41.73 -15.27 -18.48
C LEU A 13 41.06 -16.08 -17.34
N VAL A 14 41.23 -15.59 -16.12
CA VAL A 14 40.39 -16.00 -15.02
C VAL A 14 39.00 -15.58 -15.46
N ALA A 15 38.27 -16.56 -15.95
CA ALA A 15 36.85 -16.47 -16.07
C ALA A 15 36.34 -16.10 -14.67
N ASN A 16 36.10 -14.81 -14.45
CA ASN A 16 35.03 -14.39 -13.58
C ASN A 16 33.74 -14.92 -14.23
N ALA A 17 33.52 -16.23 -14.09
CA ALA A 17 32.18 -16.76 -14.07
C ALA A 17 31.55 -16.02 -12.88
N THR A 18 30.94 -14.86 -13.15
CA THR A 18 29.85 -14.34 -12.34
C THR A 18 28.96 -15.55 -12.13
N ALA A 19 29.00 -16.11 -10.93
CA ALA A 19 28.03 -17.09 -10.51
C ALA A 19 26.70 -16.46 -10.96
N MET A 20 26.00 -17.08 -11.90
CA MET A 20 24.62 -16.71 -12.19
C MET A 20 23.95 -16.84 -10.84
N ASN A 21 23.73 -15.70 -10.20
CA ASN A 21 23.00 -15.63 -8.95
C ASN A 21 21.64 -16.20 -9.32
N GLN A 22 21.41 -17.48 -8.95
CA GLN A 22 20.12 -18.09 -9.16
C GLN A 22 19.12 -17.17 -8.48
N ALA A 23 18.24 -16.55 -9.27
CA ALA A 23 17.29 -15.60 -8.77
C ALA A 23 16.43 -16.31 -7.71
N LYS A 24 16.60 -15.93 -6.44
CA LYS A 24 15.88 -16.52 -5.32
C LYS A 24 14.38 -16.30 -5.50
N THR A 25 13.61 -17.35 -5.62
CA THR A 25 12.16 -17.25 -5.76
C THR A 25 11.50 -16.83 -4.44
N LEU A 26 10.27 -16.27 -4.54
CA LEU A 26 9.46 -15.93 -3.38
C LEU A 26 9.30 -17.13 -2.44
N GLY A 27 9.02 -18.32 -3.00
CA GLY A 27 8.87 -19.54 -2.19
C GLY A 27 10.14 -19.90 -1.43
N GLN A 28 11.32 -19.83 -2.07
CA GLN A 28 12.61 -20.08 -1.41
C GLN A 28 12.88 -19.05 -0.31
N PHE A 29 12.62 -17.77 -0.58
CA PHE A 29 12.80 -16.69 0.38
C PHE A 29 11.91 -16.87 1.62
N ILE A 30 10.63 -17.20 1.42
CA ILE A 30 9.68 -17.43 2.51
C ILE A 30 10.13 -18.61 3.39
N ILE A 31 10.59 -19.71 2.78
CA ILE A 31 11.10 -20.89 3.53
C ILE A 31 12.32 -20.51 4.37
N GLU A 32 13.28 -19.80 3.81
CA GLU A 32 14.46 -19.34 4.57
C GLU A 32 14.08 -18.43 5.74
N LYS A 33 13.11 -17.54 5.51
CA LYS A 33 12.64 -16.60 6.52
C LYS A 33 11.73 -17.22 7.59
N GLN A 34 11.26 -18.46 7.41
CA GLN A 34 10.51 -19.17 8.45
C GLN A 34 11.29 -19.31 9.77
N ALA A 35 12.62 -19.41 9.70
CA ALA A 35 13.46 -19.46 10.88
C ALA A 35 13.36 -18.19 11.76
N ASP A 36 13.00 -17.04 11.16
CA ASP A 36 12.81 -15.78 11.87
C ASP A 36 11.51 -15.77 12.71
N PHE A 37 10.65 -16.79 12.53
CA PHE A 37 9.34 -16.92 13.18
C PHE A 37 9.21 -18.32 13.81
N PRO A 38 9.77 -18.57 15.00
CA PRO A 38 9.86 -19.90 15.60
C PRO A 38 8.51 -20.59 15.86
N TYR A 39 7.41 -19.85 15.81
CA TYR A 39 6.05 -20.39 15.94
C TYR A 39 5.31 -20.56 14.61
N ALA A 40 5.94 -20.20 13.47
CA ALA A 40 5.33 -20.31 12.15
C ALA A 40 5.39 -21.76 11.67
N LYS A 41 4.24 -22.42 11.58
CA LYS A 41 4.10 -23.81 11.08
C LYS A 41 3.94 -23.88 9.55
N GLY A 42 4.41 -22.87 8.81
CA GLY A 42 4.26 -22.82 7.36
C GLY A 42 2.91 -22.31 6.85
N GLU A 43 1.96 -22.04 7.75
CA GLU A 43 0.61 -21.55 7.41
C GLU A 43 0.65 -20.19 6.72
N LEU A 44 1.34 -19.19 7.31
CA LEU A 44 1.54 -17.87 6.70
C LEU A 44 2.29 -17.96 5.35
N SER A 45 3.23 -18.91 5.25
CA SER A 45 3.98 -19.13 4.02
C SER A 45 3.07 -19.64 2.89
N ARG A 46 2.13 -20.55 3.21
CA ARG A 46 1.12 -21.01 2.23
C ARG A 46 0.22 -19.89 1.81
N LEU A 47 -0.26 -19.09 2.76
CA LEU A 47 -1.13 -17.94 2.49
C LEU A 47 -0.48 -16.91 1.55
N LEU A 48 0.79 -16.56 1.80
CA LEU A 48 1.55 -15.65 0.92
C LEU A 48 1.76 -16.24 -0.48
N ARG A 49 1.98 -17.55 -0.59
CA ARG A 49 2.06 -18.24 -1.87
C ARG A 49 0.73 -18.19 -2.63
N ASP A 50 -0.40 -18.39 -1.95
CA ASP A 50 -1.71 -18.40 -2.56
C ASP A 50 -2.09 -17.00 -3.07
N ILE A 51 -1.75 -15.94 -2.33
CA ILE A 51 -1.83 -14.55 -2.79
C ILE A 51 -0.95 -14.34 -4.05
N GLY A 52 0.28 -14.88 -4.04
CA GLY A 52 1.17 -14.80 -5.19
C GLY A 52 0.62 -15.51 -6.44
N ILE A 53 -0.11 -16.62 -6.27
CA ILE A 53 -0.78 -17.33 -7.38
C ILE A 53 -1.92 -16.46 -7.95
N ALA A 54 -2.79 -15.92 -7.09
CA ALA A 54 -3.86 -15.02 -7.52
C ALA A 54 -3.30 -13.82 -8.29
N ALA A 55 -2.25 -13.19 -7.76
CA ALA A 55 -1.58 -12.07 -8.41
C ALA A 55 -1.03 -12.41 -9.80
N LYS A 56 -0.48 -13.60 -10.01
CA LYS A 56 -0.02 -14.06 -11.33
C LYS A 56 -1.17 -14.23 -12.32
N ILE A 57 -2.32 -14.71 -11.85
CA ILE A 57 -3.53 -14.87 -12.67
C ILE A 57 -4.08 -13.49 -13.05
N VAL A 58 -4.20 -12.58 -12.10
CA VAL A 58 -4.62 -11.18 -12.34
C VAL A 58 -3.66 -10.51 -13.32
N ASN A 59 -2.35 -10.61 -13.10
CA ASN A 59 -1.33 -10.07 -14.01
C ASN A 59 -1.50 -10.54 -15.45
N ARG A 60 -1.81 -11.83 -15.65
CA ARG A 60 -2.03 -12.38 -16.99
C ARG A 60 -3.20 -11.68 -17.69
N GLU A 61 -4.27 -11.36 -16.97
CA GLU A 61 -5.44 -10.70 -17.58
C GLU A 61 -5.21 -9.19 -17.74
N VAL A 62 -4.57 -8.51 -16.77
CA VAL A 62 -4.15 -7.10 -16.90
C VAL A 62 -3.31 -6.90 -18.15
N ASN A 63 -2.34 -7.81 -18.43
CA ASN A 63 -1.48 -7.72 -19.61
C ASN A 63 -2.21 -8.01 -20.94
N LYS A 64 -3.46 -8.49 -20.89
CA LYS A 64 -4.32 -8.70 -22.05
C LYS A 64 -5.41 -7.62 -22.19
N ALA A 65 -5.39 -6.63 -21.34
CA ALA A 65 -6.32 -5.51 -21.41
C ALA A 65 -6.31 -4.91 -22.83
N GLY A 66 -7.49 -4.73 -23.42
CA GLY A 66 -7.64 -4.33 -24.82
C GLY A 66 -7.67 -5.46 -25.85
N LEU A 67 -7.23 -6.68 -25.52
CA LEU A 67 -7.32 -7.84 -26.41
C LEU A 67 -8.53 -8.74 -26.11
N MET A 68 -9.09 -8.63 -24.91
CA MET A 68 -10.24 -9.42 -24.45
C MET A 68 -11.34 -8.49 -23.94
N ASP A 69 -12.56 -8.99 -23.82
CA ASP A 69 -13.71 -8.27 -23.29
C ASP A 69 -13.67 -8.20 -21.74
N ILE A 70 -12.53 -7.75 -21.21
CA ILE A 70 -12.30 -7.50 -19.78
C ILE A 70 -12.17 -6.01 -19.46
N LEU A 71 -12.18 -5.16 -20.50
CA LEU A 71 -12.21 -3.70 -20.35
C LEU A 71 -13.63 -3.20 -20.21
N GLY A 72 -13.74 -2.01 -19.61
CA GLY A 72 -14.99 -1.29 -19.45
C GLY A 72 -15.80 -1.70 -18.23
N HIS A 73 -16.84 -0.93 -17.99
CA HIS A 73 -17.72 -1.08 -16.82
C HIS A 73 -18.48 -2.41 -16.85
N ALA A 74 -18.61 -3.04 -15.70
CA ALA A 74 -19.42 -4.24 -15.52
C ALA A 74 -20.93 -3.97 -15.54
N ASN A 75 -21.34 -2.69 -15.70
CA ASN A 75 -22.71 -2.19 -15.51
C ASN A 75 -23.27 -2.48 -14.10
N THR A 76 -22.36 -2.64 -13.14
CA THR A 76 -22.65 -2.80 -11.73
C THR A 76 -21.95 -1.69 -10.97
N VAL A 77 -22.56 -1.31 -9.84
CA VAL A 77 -21.98 -0.32 -8.92
C VAL A 77 -21.66 -1.10 -7.65
N ASN A 78 -20.47 -0.91 -7.11
CA ASN A 78 -20.12 -1.54 -5.84
C ASN A 78 -20.93 -0.88 -4.71
N ILE A 79 -20.89 -1.46 -3.53
CA ILE A 79 -21.63 -0.97 -2.36
C ILE A 79 -21.28 0.47 -1.99
N GLN A 80 -20.16 0.97 -2.46
CA GLN A 80 -19.68 2.32 -2.19
C GLN A 80 -20.14 3.35 -3.21
N GLY A 81 -20.95 2.92 -4.21
CA GLY A 81 -21.45 3.77 -5.28
C GLY A 81 -20.43 4.04 -6.39
N GLU A 82 -19.34 3.26 -6.45
CA GLU A 82 -18.35 3.33 -7.52
C GLU A 82 -18.66 2.33 -8.63
N GLU A 83 -18.50 2.75 -9.88
CA GLU A 83 -18.68 1.86 -11.03
C GLU A 83 -17.59 0.79 -11.05
N GLN A 84 -17.98 -0.48 -10.98
CA GLN A 84 -17.05 -1.60 -11.04
C GLN A 84 -16.58 -1.84 -12.47
N GLN A 85 -15.28 -2.05 -12.61
CA GLN A 85 -14.71 -2.58 -13.83
C GLN A 85 -14.86 -4.11 -13.87
N LYS A 86 -14.95 -4.70 -15.04
CA LYS A 86 -15.00 -6.17 -15.19
C LYS A 86 -13.78 -6.85 -14.55
N LEU A 87 -12.64 -6.19 -14.57
CA LEU A 87 -11.40 -6.72 -14.03
C LEU A 87 -11.35 -6.66 -12.49
N ASP A 88 -12.09 -5.73 -11.83
CA ASP A 88 -12.24 -5.71 -10.37
C ASP A 88 -12.93 -7.00 -9.90
N ILE A 89 -14.04 -7.34 -10.54
CA ILE A 89 -14.81 -8.57 -10.24
C ILE A 89 -13.92 -9.78 -10.44
N PHE A 90 -13.22 -9.86 -11.58
CA PHE A 90 -12.31 -10.96 -11.87
C PHE A 90 -11.21 -11.09 -10.83
N ALA A 91 -10.53 -9.99 -10.50
CA ALA A 91 -9.45 -9.98 -9.50
C ALA A 91 -9.96 -10.46 -8.14
N ASN A 92 -11.11 -9.93 -7.70
CA ASN A 92 -11.75 -10.33 -6.44
C ASN A 92 -12.02 -11.84 -6.39
N GLU A 93 -12.61 -12.40 -7.44
CA GLU A 93 -12.89 -13.85 -7.54
C GLU A 93 -11.60 -14.69 -7.48
N GLN A 94 -10.52 -14.24 -8.15
CA GLN A 94 -9.26 -14.99 -8.16
C GLN A 94 -8.61 -15.02 -6.77
N PHE A 95 -8.58 -13.89 -6.05
CA PHE A 95 -8.04 -13.86 -4.68
C PHE A 95 -8.89 -14.71 -3.71
N ILE A 96 -10.21 -14.60 -3.76
CA ILE A 96 -11.11 -15.42 -2.93
C ILE A 96 -10.91 -16.91 -3.21
N SER A 97 -10.84 -17.29 -4.48
CA SER A 97 -10.63 -18.69 -4.90
C SER A 97 -9.31 -19.25 -4.40
N ALA A 98 -8.20 -18.49 -4.57
CA ALA A 98 -6.89 -18.92 -4.11
C ALA A 98 -6.82 -19.07 -2.59
N LEU A 99 -7.37 -18.10 -1.84
CA LEU A 99 -7.40 -18.13 -0.38
C LEU A 99 -8.29 -19.25 0.16
N THR A 100 -9.40 -19.57 -0.52
CA THR A 100 -10.27 -20.69 -0.18
C THR A 100 -9.53 -22.01 -0.37
N SER A 101 -8.87 -22.17 -1.52
CA SER A 101 -8.15 -23.42 -1.87
C SER A 101 -6.96 -23.68 -0.95
N GLY A 102 -6.29 -22.62 -0.47
CA GLY A 102 -5.15 -22.71 0.45
C GLY A 102 -5.52 -23.19 1.85
N GLY A 103 -6.73 -22.86 2.31
CA GLY A 103 -7.30 -23.36 3.57
C GLY A 103 -6.75 -22.74 4.85
N GLU A 104 -5.88 -21.74 4.78
CA GLU A 104 -5.29 -21.07 5.95
C GLU A 104 -6.05 -19.81 6.37
N CYS A 105 -6.90 -19.28 5.48
CA CYS A 105 -7.75 -18.13 5.69
C CYS A 105 -9.16 -18.55 6.05
N CYS A 106 -9.72 -17.95 7.11
CA CYS A 106 -11.12 -18.22 7.53
C CYS A 106 -12.09 -17.12 7.07
N ILE A 107 -11.62 -15.90 6.91
CA ILE A 107 -12.39 -14.75 6.46
C ILE A 107 -11.58 -13.94 5.46
N VAL A 108 -12.23 -13.53 4.38
CA VAL A 108 -11.78 -12.48 3.49
C VAL A 108 -12.69 -11.26 3.67
N ALA A 109 -12.08 -10.10 3.83
CA ALA A 109 -12.74 -8.81 3.76
C ALA A 109 -12.26 -8.12 2.49
N SER A 110 -13.12 -7.98 1.52
CA SER A 110 -12.79 -7.33 0.24
C SER A 110 -13.43 -5.95 0.15
N GLU A 111 -12.74 -5.03 -0.51
CA GLU A 111 -13.29 -3.72 -0.85
C GLU A 111 -14.54 -3.84 -1.72
N GLU A 112 -14.60 -4.88 -2.56
CA GLU A 112 -15.64 -5.11 -3.55
C GLU A 112 -16.91 -5.75 -2.98
N THR A 113 -16.91 -6.16 -1.71
CA THR A 113 -18.05 -6.84 -1.08
C THR A 113 -18.55 -6.09 0.17
N GLU A 114 -19.85 -6.09 0.38
CA GLU A 114 -20.49 -5.40 1.52
C GLU A 114 -20.07 -5.97 2.86
N ASP A 115 -20.08 -7.28 2.93
CA ASP A 115 -19.84 -8.05 4.14
C ASP A 115 -18.56 -8.88 4.02
N ILE A 116 -18.11 -9.37 5.16
CA ILE A 116 -17.02 -10.33 5.23
C ILE A 116 -17.43 -11.66 4.59
N ILE A 117 -16.51 -12.30 3.90
CA ILE A 117 -16.70 -13.58 3.23
C ILE A 117 -16.12 -14.68 4.12
N TYR A 118 -16.97 -15.57 4.61
CA TYR A 118 -16.54 -16.76 5.33
C TYR A 118 -16.06 -17.81 4.35
N LEU A 119 -14.82 -18.27 4.50
CA LEU A 119 -14.26 -19.31 3.66
C LEU A 119 -14.47 -20.69 4.29
N ASN A 120 -15.03 -21.62 3.51
CA ASN A 120 -15.09 -23.01 3.88
C ASN A 120 -13.72 -23.65 3.69
N SER A 121 -12.91 -23.63 4.76
CA SER A 121 -11.57 -24.19 4.72
C SER A 121 -11.61 -25.72 4.59
N PRO A 122 -10.84 -26.32 3.64
CA PRO A 122 -10.60 -27.76 3.60
C PRO A 122 -9.99 -28.31 4.91
N SER A 123 -9.37 -27.44 5.72
CA SER A 123 -8.74 -27.78 7.00
C SER A 123 -9.74 -27.93 8.16
N GLY A 124 -11.06 -27.96 7.91
CA GLY A 124 -12.05 -28.27 8.94
C GLY A 124 -12.18 -27.23 10.05
N GLY A 125 -12.05 -25.94 9.74
CA GLY A 125 -12.31 -24.84 10.70
C GLY A 125 -11.11 -24.40 11.54
N ASN A 126 -9.91 -24.94 11.31
CA ASN A 126 -8.68 -24.58 12.03
C ASN A 126 -7.91 -23.40 11.39
N ALA A 127 -8.47 -22.73 10.39
CA ALA A 127 -7.83 -21.56 9.78
C ALA A 127 -7.70 -20.42 10.80
N LYS A 128 -6.49 -19.83 10.84
CA LYS A 128 -6.09 -18.88 11.90
C LYS A 128 -5.95 -17.45 11.41
N TYR A 129 -6.04 -17.24 10.10
CA TYR A 129 -5.78 -15.96 9.49
C TYR A 129 -7.04 -15.36 8.87
N VAL A 130 -7.04 -14.05 8.85
CA VAL A 130 -8.01 -13.20 8.19
C VAL A 130 -7.26 -12.34 7.19
N VAL A 131 -7.79 -12.19 5.99
CA VAL A 131 -7.20 -11.36 4.93
C VAL A 131 -8.14 -10.23 4.60
N ALA A 132 -7.64 -9.01 4.65
CA ALA A 132 -8.31 -7.86 4.08
C ALA A 132 -7.60 -7.48 2.77
N ILE A 133 -8.37 -7.19 1.72
CA ILE A 133 -7.85 -7.03 0.37
C ILE A 133 -8.58 -5.90 -0.37
N ASP A 134 -7.79 -5.10 -1.09
CA ASP A 134 -8.23 -4.34 -2.26
C ASP A 134 -7.75 -5.13 -3.49
N PRO A 135 -8.65 -5.79 -4.22
CA PRO A 135 -8.26 -6.66 -5.31
C PRO A 135 -7.60 -5.93 -6.47
N LEU A 136 -7.98 -4.65 -6.71
CA LEU A 136 -7.44 -3.90 -7.84
C LEU A 136 -7.47 -2.37 -7.63
N ASP A 137 -6.53 -1.85 -6.81
CA ASP A 137 -6.33 -0.41 -6.59
C ASP A 137 -6.11 0.34 -7.91
N GLY A 138 -6.87 1.40 -8.10
CA GLY A 138 -6.73 2.28 -9.25
C GLY A 138 -7.32 1.70 -10.54
N SER A 139 -8.33 0.85 -10.49
CA SER A 139 -8.95 0.16 -11.63
C SER A 139 -9.40 1.10 -12.75
N SER A 140 -9.77 2.34 -12.45
CA SER A 140 -10.09 3.36 -13.46
C SER A 140 -8.92 3.70 -14.41
N ASN A 141 -7.71 3.28 -14.08
CA ASN A 141 -6.52 3.47 -14.91
C ASN A 141 -6.32 2.36 -15.97
N ILE A 142 -7.09 1.28 -15.91
CA ILE A 142 -6.91 0.12 -16.80
C ILE A 142 -7.18 0.50 -18.24
N ASP A 143 -8.26 1.23 -18.49
CA ASP A 143 -8.71 1.61 -19.83
C ASP A 143 -7.72 2.54 -20.56
N VAL A 144 -6.83 3.18 -19.81
CA VAL A 144 -5.79 4.08 -20.33
C VAL A 144 -4.37 3.52 -20.19
N ASN A 145 -4.27 2.22 -19.84
CA ASN A 145 -3.01 1.47 -19.76
C ASN A 145 -2.01 2.10 -18.76
N VAL A 146 -2.49 2.58 -17.63
CA VAL A 146 -1.69 3.07 -16.51
C VAL A 146 -1.62 2.00 -15.43
N ALA A 147 -0.51 1.94 -14.69
CA ALA A 147 -0.28 0.92 -13.68
C ALA A 147 -1.36 0.90 -12.59
N VAL A 148 -1.81 -0.29 -12.25
CA VAL A 148 -2.77 -0.61 -11.19
C VAL A 148 -2.12 -1.58 -10.20
N GLY A 149 -2.79 -1.89 -9.09
CA GLY A 149 -2.23 -2.81 -8.11
C GLY A 149 -3.27 -3.56 -7.30
N SER A 150 -2.82 -4.57 -6.56
CA SER A 150 -3.61 -5.22 -5.52
C SER A 150 -2.96 -4.97 -4.17
N ILE A 151 -3.75 -4.74 -3.13
CA ILE A 151 -3.24 -4.49 -1.77
C ILE A 151 -3.81 -5.57 -0.85
N PHE A 152 -2.99 -6.08 0.07
CA PHE A 152 -3.46 -7.06 1.05
C PHE A 152 -2.87 -6.83 2.43
N SER A 153 -3.64 -7.16 3.44
CA SER A 153 -3.18 -7.28 4.83
C SER A 153 -3.66 -8.59 5.44
N ILE A 154 -2.84 -9.14 6.34
CA ILE A 154 -3.10 -10.41 7.00
C ILE A 154 -3.11 -10.15 8.50
N TYR A 155 -4.21 -10.54 9.13
CA TYR A 155 -4.36 -10.54 10.58
C TYR A 155 -4.47 -11.97 11.10
N ARG A 156 -4.17 -12.15 12.37
CA ARG A 156 -4.47 -13.39 13.07
C ARG A 156 -5.82 -13.25 13.77
N LYS A 157 -6.61 -14.32 13.80
CA LYS A 157 -7.82 -14.37 14.64
C LYS A 157 -7.48 -13.97 16.08
N ILE A 158 -8.34 -13.19 16.69
CA ILE A 158 -8.21 -12.75 18.10
C ILE A 158 -8.28 -13.95 19.03
N ASP A 159 -9.28 -14.80 18.85
CA ASP A 159 -9.42 -16.07 19.55
C ASP A 159 -9.48 -17.23 18.54
N ILE A 160 -8.47 -18.07 18.55
CA ILE A 160 -8.33 -19.17 17.60
C ILE A 160 -9.42 -20.24 17.78
N ASN A 161 -10.00 -20.33 18.97
CA ASN A 161 -11.03 -21.33 19.33
C ASN A 161 -12.45 -20.82 19.17
N ALA A 162 -12.64 -19.50 19.06
CA ALA A 162 -13.93 -18.89 18.82
C ALA A 162 -14.33 -18.96 17.33
N PRO A 163 -15.61 -18.87 16.97
CA PRO A 163 -16.02 -18.61 15.59
C PRO A 163 -15.39 -17.30 15.09
N ALA A 164 -14.94 -17.30 13.83
CA ALA A 164 -14.40 -16.09 13.23
C ALA A 164 -15.52 -15.08 12.97
N GLY A 165 -15.24 -13.79 13.09
CA GLY A 165 -16.22 -12.73 12.92
C GLY A 165 -15.62 -11.39 12.49
N LEU A 166 -16.47 -10.38 12.37
CA LEU A 166 -16.08 -9.04 11.95
C LEU A 166 -14.97 -8.42 12.83
N ALA A 167 -14.98 -8.72 14.14
CA ALA A 167 -13.95 -8.25 15.07
C ALA A 167 -12.55 -8.72 14.70
N ASP A 168 -12.42 -9.88 14.07
CA ASP A 168 -11.13 -10.42 13.62
C ASP A 168 -10.55 -9.64 12.42
N VAL A 169 -11.38 -8.93 11.68
CA VAL A 169 -10.99 -8.01 10.60
C VAL A 169 -10.76 -6.60 11.13
N CYS A 170 -11.68 -6.12 12.00
CA CYS A 170 -11.66 -4.76 12.54
C CYS A 170 -10.63 -4.60 13.67
N GLN A 171 -9.40 -5.04 13.43
CA GLN A 171 -8.27 -4.84 14.33
C GLN A 171 -7.48 -3.58 13.91
N LYS A 172 -6.73 -2.99 14.86
CA LYS A 172 -5.78 -1.91 14.54
C LYS A 172 -4.78 -2.34 13.48
N GLY A 173 -4.33 -1.40 12.66
CA GLY A 173 -3.28 -1.67 11.66
C GLY A 173 -1.99 -2.21 12.27
N SER A 174 -1.68 -1.89 13.53
CA SER A 174 -0.53 -2.42 14.28
C SER A 174 -0.63 -3.91 14.59
N ALA A 175 -1.81 -4.53 14.50
CA ALA A 175 -2.01 -5.98 14.72
C ALA A 175 -1.74 -6.83 13.47
N GLN A 176 -1.44 -6.23 12.33
CA GLN A 176 -1.09 -6.95 11.11
C GLN A 176 0.11 -7.86 11.33
N VAL A 177 0.02 -9.11 10.87
CA VAL A 177 1.15 -10.06 10.88
C VAL A 177 1.92 -10.05 9.56
N ALA A 178 1.28 -9.61 8.49
CA ALA A 178 1.89 -9.32 7.20
C ALA A 178 1.04 -8.33 6.42
N ALA A 179 1.68 -7.58 5.54
CA ALA A 179 1.02 -6.75 4.54
C ALA A 179 1.86 -6.70 3.27
N GLY A 180 1.20 -6.47 2.15
CA GLY A 180 1.87 -6.37 0.86
C GLY A 180 0.99 -5.75 -0.20
N TYR A 181 1.61 -5.49 -1.33
CA TYR A 181 0.93 -5.09 -2.54
C TYR A 181 1.58 -5.73 -3.77
N VAL A 182 0.81 -5.83 -4.82
CA VAL A 182 1.31 -6.15 -6.16
C VAL A 182 1.08 -4.95 -7.05
N ILE A 183 2.10 -4.51 -7.77
CA ILE A 183 1.97 -3.49 -8.81
C ILE A 183 2.04 -4.18 -10.19
N TYR A 184 1.04 -3.92 -11.01
CA TYR A 184 0.96 -4.36 -12.41
C TYR A 184 1.35 -3.17 -13.30
N GLY A 185 2.64 -3.07 -13.61
CA GLY A 185 3.23 -1.96 -14.36
C GLY A 185 4.15 -2.45 -15.47
N SER A 186 5.20 -1.68 -15.79
CA SER A 186 6.22 -2.08 -16.79
C SER A 186 6.91 -3.40 -16.46
N SER A 187 6.97 -3.76 -15.18
CA SER A 187 7.19 -5.10 -14.66
C SER A 187 6.19 -5.33 -13.52
N THR A 188 5.80 -6.57 -13.29
CA THR A 188 4.94 -6.90 -12.16
C THR A 188 5.80 -7.18 -10.95
N MET A 189 5.54 -6.46 -9.86
CA MET A 189 6.27 -6.63 -8.61
C MET A 189 5.33 -6.91 -7.45
N LEU A 190 5.72 -7.86 -6.60
CA LEU A 190 5.12 -8.12 -5.30
C LEU A 190 6.06 -7.57 -4.23
N VAL A 191 5.55 -6.67 -3.39
CA VAL A 191 6.28 -6.09 -2.26
C VAL A 191 5.55 -6.47 -0.98
N TYR A 192 6.25 -7.04 0.00
CA TYR A 192 5.61 -7.40 1.26
C TYR A 192 6.54 -7.28 2.46
N THR A 193 5.94 -7.27 3.62
CA THR A 193 6.58 -7.34 4.93
C THR A 193 5.83 -8.28 5.87
N THR A 194 6.57 -8.89 6.78
CA THR A 194 6.04 -9.61 7.95
C THR A 194 6.43 -8.91 9.26
N GLY A 195 6.65 -7.59 9.22
CA GLY A 195 7.10 -6.81 10.36
C GLY A 195 8.62 -6.88 10.61
N LYS A 196 9.41 -7.42 9.67
CA LYS A 196 10.87 -7.54 9.77
C LYS A 196 11.55 -7.07 8.48
N GLY A 197 11.29 -5.81 8.11
CA GLY A 197 11.77 -5.21 6.87
C GLY A 197 10.89 -5.53 5.67
N VAL A 198 11.14 -4.85 4.56
CA VAL A 198 10.34 -4.90 3.34
C VAL A 198 11.16 -5.52 2.21
N ASN A 199 10.57 -6.43 1.44
CA ASN A 199 11.25 -7.06 0.32
C ASN A 199 10.38 -7.01 -0.94
N GLY A 200 11.01 -6.75 -2.08
CA GLY A 200 10.35 -6.67 -3.38
C GLY A 200 10.82 -7.78 -4.32
N PHE A 201 9.87 -8.37 -5.02
CA PHE A 201 10.04 -9.48 -5.94
C PHE A 201 9.47 -9.10 -7.29
N THR A 202 10.25 -9.28 -8.34
CA THR A 202 9.80 -9.07 -9.71
C THR A 202 9.35 -10.40 -10.31
N LEU A 203 8.22 -10.40 -10.97
CA LEU A 203 7.75 -11.57 -11.71
C LEU A 203 8.63 -11.79 -12.93
N ASP A 204 9.29 -12.94 -12.99
CA ASP A 204 9.95 -13.42 -14.20
C ASP A 204 8.92 -14.18 -15.05
N PRO A 205 8.47 -13.61 -16.18
CA PRO A 205 7.43 -14.24 -16.99
C PRO A 205 7.90 -15.52 -17.69
N SER A 206 9.21 -15.72 -17.82
CA SER A 206 9.77 -16.90 -18.50
C SER A 206 9.63 -18.17 -17.68
N ILE A 207 9.69 -18.06 -16.36
CA ILE A 207 9.51 -19.19 -15.43
C ILE A 207 8.23 -19.09 -14.60
N GLY A 208 7.51 -17.96 -14.72
CA GLY A 208 6.26 -17.72 -14.02
C GLY A 208 6.43 -17.56 -12.50
N GLU A 209 7.59 -17.10 -12.00
CA GLU A 209 7.89 -16.97 -10.58
C GLU A 209 8.28 -15.54 -10.17
N PHE A 210 7.84 -15.14 -8.99
CA PHE A 210 8.32 -13.92 -8.35
C PHE A 210 9.74 -14.16 -7.81
N CYS A 211 10.70 -13.38 -8.30
CA CYS A 211 12.11 -13.47 -7.93
C CYS A 211 12.57 -12.25 -7.14
N LEU A 212 13.31 -12.48 -6.05
CA LEU A 212 13.83 -11.40 -5.20
C LEU A 212 14.69 -10.44 -5.99
N SER A 213 14.22 -9.23 -6.16
CA SER A 213 14.90 -8.16 -6.91
C SER A 213 15.29 -6.97 -6.03
N HIS A 214 14.54 -6.72 -4.96
CA HIS A 214 14.71 -5.59 -4.06
C HIS A 214 14.73 -6.08 -2.61
N PRO A 215 15.86 -6.64 -2.12
CA PRO A 215 15.96 -7.07 -0.72
C PRO A 215 16.05 -5.86 0.21
N ASN A 216 15.41 -5.96 1.37
CA ASN A 216 15.50 -4.98 2.46
C ASN A 216 15.29 -3.53 1.99
N MET A 217 14.16 -3.29 1.32
CA MET A 217 13.80 -1.97 0.82
C MET A 217 13.71 -0.96 1.96
N GLN A 218 14.32 0.21 1.75
CA GLN A 218 14.25 1.34 2.67
C GLN A 218 13.79 2.57 1.90
N ILE A 219 12.79 3.27 2.44
CA ILE A 219 12.40 4.55 1.87
C ILE A 219 13.41 5.64 2.28
N PRO A 220 13.89 6.49 1.36
CA PRO A 220 14.69 7.64 1.73
C PRO A 220 14.00 8.50 2.79
N VAL A 221 14.73 8.90 3.83
CA VAL A 221 14.19 9.71 4.94
C VAL A 221 13.62 11.04 4.43
N GLU A 222 14.22 11.56 3.36
CA GLU A 222 13.79 12.75 2.63
C GLU A 222 13.50 12.40 1.18
N GLY A 223 12.63 13.18 0.55
CA GLY A 223 12.30 13.04 -0.86
C GLY A 223 12.06 14.38 -1.51
N ARG A 224 11.91 14.37 -2.84
CA ARG A 224 11.63 15.57 -3.64
C ARG A 224 10.37 15.40 -4.49
N ILE A 225 9.51 14.46 -4.12
CA ILE A 225 8.28 14.15 -4.86
C ILE A 225 7.11 14.31 -3.90
N TYR A 226 6.07 15.02 -4.33
CA TYR A 226 4.78 15.01 -3.67
C TYR A 226 3.70 14.56 -4.65
N SER A 227 2.81 13.70 -4.17
CA SER A 227 1.75 13.03 -4.94
C SER A 227 0.41 13.38 -4.32
N ILE A 228 -0.35 14.24 -4.99
CA ILE A 228 -1.69 14.67 -4.57
C ILE A 228 -2.47 15.10 -5.80
N ASN A 229 -3.78 14.82 -5.83
CA ASN A 229 -4.66 15.33 -6.90
C ASN A 229 -4.96 16.83 -6.68
N GLU A 230 -4.12 17.69 -7.23
CA GLU A 230 -4.28 19.15 -7.12
C GLU A 230 -5.55 19.67 -7.82
N GLY A 231 -6.24 18.88 -8.65
CA GLY A 231 -7.55 19.22 -9.19
C GLY A 231 -8.60 19.49 -8.10
N ASN A 232 -8.40 18.94 -6.90
CA ASN A 232 -9.22 19.15 -5.72
C ASN A 232 -8.77 20.32 -4.84
N TYR A 233 -7.80 21.13 -5.28
CA TYR A 233 -7.16 22.18 -4.46
C TYR A 233 -8.16 23.11 -3.76
N VAL A 234 -9.23 23.50 -4.45
CA VAL A 234 -10.26 24.41 -3.88
C VAL A 234 -10.93 23.83 -2.64
N HIS A 235 -11.03 22.50 -2.56
CA HIS A 235 -11.71 21.77 -1.49
C HIS A 235 -10.76 21.33 -0.35
N PHE A 236 -9.45 21.58 -0.47
CA PHE A 236 -8.49 21.18 0.54
C PHE A 236 -8.54 22.08 1.78
N PRO A 237 -8.27 21.53 2.97
CA PRO A 237 -8.00 22.31 4.17
C PRO A 237 -6.81 23.26 3.99
N GLN A 238 -6.79 24.34 4.75
CA GLN A 238 -5.73 25.36 4.63
C GLN A 238 -4.34 24.82 4.93
N GLY A 239 -4.22 23.85 5.87
CA GLY A 239 -2.96 23.18 6.15
C GLY A 239 -2.38 22.47 4.93
N VAL A 240 -3.24 21.73 4.18
CA VAL A 240 -2.84 21.07 2.93
C VAL A 240 -2.41 22.08 1.87
N LYS A 241 -3.20 23.17 1.69
CA LYS A 241 -2.87 24.24 0.75
C LYS A 241 -1.52 24.88 1.05
N ARG A 242 -1.23 25.16 2.33
CA ARG A 242 0.05 25.69 2.77
C ARG A 242 1.20 24.71 2.55
N PHE A 243 0.98 23.41 2.80
CA PHE A 243 1.99 22.40 2.51
C PHE A 243 2.30 22.29 1.01
N ILE A 244 1.27 22.32 0.14
CA ILE A 244 1.47 22.35 -1.32
C ILE A 244 2.28 23.61 -1.71
N LYS A 245 1.92 24.76 -1.17
CA LYS A 245 2.64 26.01 -1.42
C LYS A 245 4.10 25.89 -0.96
N TYR A 246 4.35 25.34 0.22
CA TYR A 246 5.71 25.04 0.71
C TYR A 246 6.48 24.14 -0.28
N CYS A 247 5.87 23.11 -0.84
CA CYS A 247 6.52 22.23 -1.83
C CYS A 247 6.89 22.97 -3.13
N GLN A 248 6.15 24.01 -3.50
CA GLN A 248 6.31 24.77 -4.74
C GLN A 248 7.24 25.99 -4.61
N GLU A 249 7.49 26.46 -3.39
CA GLU A 249 8.38 27.60 -3.13
C GLU A 249 9.84 27.23 -3.37
N GLU A 250 10.61 28.19 -3.91
CA GLU A 250 12.05 28.03 -4.14
C GLU A 250 12.84 28.16 -2.84
N ASP A 251 13.62 27.13 -2.54
CA ASP A 251 14.56 27.12 -1.42
C ASP A 251 15.67 26.11 -1.70
N THR A 252 16.85 26.61 -2.03
CA THR A 252 18.02 25.81 -2.39
C THR A 252 18.51 24.93 -1.23
N SER A 253 18.34 25.38 0.02
CA SER A 253 18.81 24.65 1.20
C SER A 253 18.06 23.35 1.43
N SER A 254 16.76 23.31 1.10
CA SER A 254 15.89 22.13 1.18
C SER A 254 15.61 21.49 -0.18
N HIS A 255 16.31 21.93 -1.23
CA HIS A 255 16.15 21.45 -2.61
C HIS A 255 14.72 21.58 -3.16
N ARG A 256 13.99 22.60 -2.75
CA ARG A 256 12.69 22.96 -3.30
C ARG A 256 12.85 23.91 -4.52
N PRO A 257 11.91 23.92 -5.48
CA PRO A 257 10.60 23.24 -5.47
C PRO A 257 10.69 21.73 -5.65
N TYR A 258 9.75 21.02 -4.99
CA TYR A 258 9.58 19.59 -5.17
C TYR A 258 8.84 19.27 -6.46
N ILE A 259 8.96 18.04 -6.95
CA ILE A 259 8.34 17.57 -8.18
C ILE A 259 6.94 17.03 -7.87
N SER A 260 5.90 17.58 -8.50
CA SER A 260 4.57 17.01 -8.47
C SER A 260 4.50 15.76 -9.34
N ARG A 261 4.04 14.65 -8.78
CA ARG A 261 3.78 13.38 -9.48
C ARG A 261 2.54 12.72 -8.89
N TYR A 262 1.49 12.58 -9.67
CA TYR A 262 0.26 11.93 -9.27
C TYR A 262 -0.23 11.02 -10.40
N ILE A 263 -0.35 9.73 -10.12
CA ILE A 263 -0.77 8.69 -11.09
C ILE A 263 -2.26 8.39 -10.91
N GLY A 264 -2.75 8.44 -9.68
CA GLY A 264 -4.14 8.14 -9.36
C GLY A 264 -4.37 6.67 -8.96
N SER A 265 -3.32 5.89 -8.80
CA SER A 265 -3.29 4.60 -8.11
C SER A 265 -2.41 4.73 -6.88
N MET A 266 -2.92 4.38 -5.70
CA MET A 266 -2.15 4.46 -4.46
C MET A 266 -0.92 3.58 -4.51
N VAL A 267 -1.05 2.37 -5.06
CA VAL A 267 0.06 1.43 -5.21
C VAL A 267 1.15 2.02 -6.09
N ALA A 268 0.81 2.59 -7.25
CA ALA A 268 1.78 3.12 -8.19
C ALA A 268 2.51 4.37 -7.65
N ASP A 269 1.77 5.28 -7.01
CA ASP A 269 2.34 6.48 -6.40
C ASP A 269 3.24 6.14 -5.22
N LEU A 270 2.82 5.25 -4.32
CA LEU A 270 3.60 4.84 -3.17
C LEU A 270 4.80 3.96 -3.53
N HIS A 271 4.69 3.07 -4.51
CA HIS A 271 5.83 2.27 -4.98
C HIS A 271 6.96 3.18 -5.48
N ARG A 272 6.63 4.20 -6.27
CA ARG A 272 7.62 5.20 -6.70
C ARG A 272 8.25 5.91 -5.50
N ASN A 273 7.43 6.36 -4.54
CA ASN A 273 7.90 7.08 -3.36
C ASN A 273 8.72 6.17 -2.43
N LEU A 274 8.41 4.89 -2.33
CA LEU A 274 9.18 3.90 -1.57
C LEU A 274 10.61 3.77 -2.11
N ILE A 275 10.78 3.84 -3.45
CA ILE A 275 12.09 3.71 -4.09
C ILE A 275 12.87 5.04 -4.13
N LYS A 276 12.19 6.17 -4.41
CA LYS A 276 12.82 7.46 -4.71
C LYS A 276 12.75 8.48 -3.59
N GLY A 277 11.98 8.19 -2.54
CA GLY A 277 11.57 9.18 -1.56
C GLY A 277 10.44 10.07 -2.08
N GLY A 278 9.60 10.53 -1.17
CA GLY A 278 8.44 11.36 -1.49
C GLY A 278 7.32 11.18 -0.49
N ILE A 279 6.25 11.94 -0.70
CA ILE A 279 5.01 11.86 0.10
C ILE A 279 3.82 11.68 -0.82
N PHE A 280 2.93 10.75 -0.46
CA PHE A 280 1.59 10.62 -1.05
C PHE A 280 0.57 11.17 -0.06
N ILE A 281 -0.37 11.96 -0.56
CA ILE A 281 -1.36 12.66 0.25
C ILE A 281 -2.74 12.45 -0.35
N TYR A 282 -3.64 11.93 0.48
CA TYR A 282 -5.06 11.89 0.18
C TYR A 282 -5.83 12.49 1.37
N PRO A 283 -6.02 13.82 1.41
CA PRO A 283 -6.54 14.51 2.58
C PRO A 283 -8.07 14.45 2.63
N VAL A 284 -8.63 14.89 3.73
CA VAL A 284 -10.06 15.24 3.79
C VAL A 284 -10.37 16.36 2.80
N THR A 285 -11.60 16.37 2.31
CA THR A 285 -12.15 17.47 1.51
C THR A 285 -13.55 17.80 2.01
N ALA A 286 -14.10 18.92 1.59
CA ALA A 286 -15.48 19.27 1.93
C ALA A 286 -16.48 18.17 1.50
N ASN A 287 -16.21 17.49 0.38
CA ASN A 287 -17.05 16.41 -0.15
C ASN A 287 -16.73 15.03 0.44
N ALA A 288 -15.60 14.87 1.13
CA ALA A 288 -15.17 13.65 1.78
C ALA A 288 -14.54 13.96 3.15
N PRO A 289 -15.35 14.31 4.16
CA PRO A 289 -14.86 14.76 5.47
C PRO A 289 -14.17 13.65 6.28
N SER A 290 -14.42 12.39 5.96
CA SER A 290 -13.74 11.22 6.55
C SER A 290 -12.58 10.69 5.68
N GLY A 291 -12.19 11.40 4.63
CA GLY A 291 -11.27 10.89 3.61
C GLY A 291 -11.99 10.05 2.56
N LYS A 292 -11.23 9.56 1.56
CA LYS A 292 -11.77 8.69 0.51
C LYS A 292 -11.25 7.26 0.62
N LEU A 293 -9.97 7.08 0.96
CA LEU A 293 -9.33 5.77 1.04
C LEU A 293 -9.84 4.97 2.24
N ARG A 294 -9.84 3.65 2.12
CA ARG A 294 -10.36 2.74 3.15
C ARG A 294 -9.25 2.36 4.11
N LEU A 295 -9.56 2.45 5.41
CA LEU A 295 -8.58 2.21 6.45
C LEU A 295 -8.06 0.76 6.42
N VAL A 296 -8.96 -0.21 6.28
CA VAL A 296 -8.66 -1.65 6.42
C VAL A 296 -7.91 -2.20 5.22
N TYR A 297 -8.34 -1.83 4.00
CA TYR A 297 -7.84 -2.45 2.77
C TYR A 297 -6.65 -1.74 2.14
N GLU A 298 -6.55 -0.40 2.33
CA GLU A 298 -5.56 0.44 1.67
C GLU A 298 -4.62 1.10 2.68
N CYS A 299 -5.17 1.93 3.62
CA CYS A 299 -4.32 2.75 4.49
C CYS A 299 -3.47 1.91 5.46
N ASN A 300 -4.06 0.92 6.14
CA ASN A 300 -3.34 0.07 7.11
C ASN A 300 -2.23 -0.77 6.46
N PRO A 301 -2.47 -1.54 5.37
CA PRO A 301 -1.40 -2.31 4.75
C PRO A 301 -0.28 -1.43 4.22
N MET A 302 -0.60 -0.32 3.55
CA MET A 302 0.42 0.56 3.00
C MET A 302 1.20 1.30 4.09
N ALA A 303 0.54 1.70 5.19
CA ALA A 303 1.20 2.28 6.36
C ALA A 303 2.17 1.28 7.00
N PHE A 304 1.75 0.01 7.14
CA PHE A 304 2.61 -1.03 7.71
C PHE A 304 3.86 -1.25 6.87
N ILE A 305 3.73 -1.31 5.54
CA ILE A 305 4.86 -1.46 4.62
C ILE A 305 5.81 -0.26 4.70
N VAL A 306 5.26 0.96 4.60
CA VAL A 306 6.08 2.19 4.58
C VAL A 306 6.82 2.39 5.91
N GLU A 307 6.19 2.11 7.04
CA GLU A 307 6.85 2.21 8.34
C GLU A 307 7.93 1.13 8.53
N GLN A 308 7.71 -0.09 8.05
CA GLN A 308 8.73 -1.14 8.04
C GLN A 308 9.92 -0.80 7.12
N ALA A 309 9.72 0.06 6.15
CA ALA A 309 10.78 0.63 5.30
C ALA A 309 11.42 1.89 5.89
N GLY A 310 11.06 2.31 7.10
CA GLY A 310 11.63 3.50 7.77
C GLY A 310 10.92 4.82 7.49
N GLY A 311 9.77 4.78 6.80
CA GLY A 311 8.92 5.94 6.55
C GLY A 311 7.94 6.25 7.68
N ARG A 312 6.88 6.99 7.37
CA ARG A 312 5.81 7.40 8.29
C ARG A 312 4.46 7.45 7.59
N ALA A 313 3.39 7.18 8.34
CA ALA A 313 2.02 7.30 7.88
C ALA A 313 1.12 7.89 8.97
N THR A 314 0.31 8.90 8.62
CA THR A 314 -0.58 9.63 9.53
C THR A 314 -1.87 10.05 8.83
N ASP A 315 -2.94 10.24 9.59
CA ASP A 315 -4.17 10.87 9.11
C ASP A 315 -4.11 12.42 9.18
N GLY A 316 -2.95 12.96 9.59
CA GLY A 316 -2.71 14.36 9.90
C GLY A 316 -2.86 14.71 11.38
N LYS A 317 -3.30 13.77 12.22
CA LYS A 317 -3.48 13.93 13.68
C LYS A 317 -2.81 12.81 14.47
N GLN A 318 -2.94 11.58 14.00
CA GLN A 318 -2.42 10.38 14.63
C GLN A 318 -1.86 9.40 13.60
N ARG A 319 -1.07 8.47 14.06
CA ARG A 319 -0.49 7.40 13.24
C ARG A 319 -1.59 6.49 12.69
N ILE A 320 -1.55 6.18 11.39
CA ILE A 320 -2.55 5.31 10.73
C ILE A 320 -2.73 3.98 11.47
N LEU A 321 -1.63 3.32 11.83
CA LEU A 321 -1.69 1.98 12.44
C LEU A 321 -2.30 1.95 13.85
N ASP A 322 -2.50 3.10 14.48
CA ASP A 322 -3.10 3.22 15.82
C ASP A 322 -4.58 3.60 15.79
N ILE A 323 -5.13 3.89 14.60
CA ILE A 323 -6.55 4.21 14.43
C ILE A 323 -7.41 2.99 14.78
N GLU A 324 -8.43 3.22 15.63
CA GLU A 324 -9.44 2.19 15.93
C GLU A 324 -10.32 1.94 14.71
N VAL A 325 -10.47 0.67 14.36
CA VAL A 325 -11.34 0.25 13.25
C VAL A 325 -12.74 -0.01 13.80
N SER A 326 -13.66 0.89 13.53
CA SER A 326 -15.04 0.82 14.03
C SER A 326 -16.00 0.13 13.07
N GLN A 327 -15.66 0.05 11.79
CA GLN A 327 -16.47 -0.56 10.75
C GLN A 327 -15.61 -1.04 9.58
N LEU A 328 -16.10 -2.01 8.83
CA LEU A 328 -15.38 -2.68 7.75
C LEU A 328 -14.87 -1.72 6.67
N HIS A 329 -15.72 -0.82 6.20
CA HIS A 329 -15.42 0.14 5.14
C HIS A 329 -15.06 1.54 5.67
N GLN A 330 -14.49 1.59 6.89
CA GLN A 330 -14.05 2.86 7.49
C GLN A 330 -13.07 3.56 6.55
N ARG A 331 -13.31 4.85 6.32
CA ARG A 331 -12.43 5.71 5.53
C ARG A 331 -11.47 6.50 6.41
N SER A 332 -10.34 6.88 5.84
CA SER A 332 -9.33 7.71 6.49
C SER A 332 -8.64 8.61 5.47
N PRO A 333 -8.32 9.86 5.81
CA PRO A 333 -7.30 10.60 5.10
C PRO A 333 -5.93 9.97 5.36
N ILE A 334 -4.96 10.22 4.47
CA ILE A 334 -3.61 9.70 4.65
C ILE A 334 -2.55 10.67 4.13
N PHE A 335 -1.46 10.77 4.90
CA PHE A 335 -0.19 11.39 4.56
C PHE A 335 0.89 10.34 4.80
N ILE A 336 1.53 9.83 3.74
CA ILE A 336 2.38 8.65 3.84
C ILE A 336 3.61 8.76 2.94
N GLY A 337 4.78 8.35 3.44
CA GLY A 337 6.01 8.38 2.65
C GLY A 337 7.27 8.62 3.47
N SER A 338 8.19 9.40 2.91
CA SER A 338 9.44 9.80 3.56
C SER A 338 9.18 10.50 4.89
N LYS A 339 9.83 10.00 5.95
CA LYS A 339 9.56 10.39 7.33
C LYS A 339 9.54 11.90 7.54
N ASN A 340 10.57 12.61 7.06
CA ASN A 340 10.68 14.05 7.28
C ASN A 340 9.61 14.83 6.51
N MET A 341 9.26 14.40 5.29
CA MET A 341 8.19 15.06 4.53
C MET A 341 6.83 14.92 5.21
N VAL A 342 6.54 13.75 5.77
CA VAL A 342 5.28 13.50 6.50
C VAL A 342 5.23 14.34 7.79
N ILE A 343 6.33 14.43 8.55
CA ILE A 343 6.41 15.29 9.75
C ILE A 343 6.17 16.76 9.39
N ILE A 344 6.76 17.25 8.29
CA ILE A 344 6.52 18.63 7.83
C ILE A 344 5.04 18.83 7.50
N ALA A 345 4.41 17.89 6.78
CA ALA A 345 2.99 17.96 6.48
C ALA A 345 2.12 17.96 7.76
N GLU A 346 2.41 17.10 8.75
CA GLU A 346 1.72 17.10 10.05
C GLU A 346 1.78 18.46 10.75
N ASN A 347 2.94 19.11 10.74
CA ASN A 347 3.10 20.44 11.36
C ASN A 347 2.18 21.49 10.70
N PHE A 348 1.99 21.43 9.38
CA PHE A 348 1.04 22.31 8.70
C PHE A 348 -0.41 22.01 9.10
N MET A 349 -0.77 20.74 9.34
CA MET A 349 -2.12 20.34 9.77
C MET A 349 -2.37 20.77 11.23
N GLN A 350 -1.41 20.58 12.14
CA GLN A 350 -1.53 20.93 13.55
C GLN A 350 -1.66 22.44 13.75
N SER A 351 -0.84 23.24 13.07
CA SER A 351 -0.91 24.69 13.13
C SER A 351 -2.25 25.28 12.65
N GLU A 352 -2.98 24.56 11.80
CA GLU A 352 -4.34 24.90 11.42
C GLU A 352 -5.33 24.65 12.55
N ASN A 353 -5.24 23.50 13.19
CA ASN A 353 -6.11 23.13 14.31
C ASN A 353 -5.96 24.08 15.52
N GLU A 354 -4.75 24.56 15.79
CA GLU A 354 -4.49 25.54 16.84
C GLU A 354 -5.13 26.89 16.53
N ARG A 355 -4.95 27.42 15.31
CA ARG A 355 -5.57 28.66 14.86
C ARG A 355 -7.10 28.59 14.83
N ALA A 356 -7.67 27.44 14.45
CA ALA A 356 -9.11 27.23 14.49
C ALA A 356 -9.67 27.25 15.90
N LYS A 357 -8.90 26.79 16.91
CA LYS A 357 -9.27 26.88 18.35
C LYS A 357 -9.19 28.32 18.87
N GLU A 358 -8.19 29.09 18.44
CA GLU A 358 -8.05 30.51 18.82
C GLU A 358 -9.19 31.38 18.27
N VAL A 359 -9.69 31.09 17.05
CA VAL A 359 -10.79 31.81 16.43
C VAL A 359 -12.17 31.46 17.05
N SER A 360 -12.26 30.33 17.75
CA SER A 360 -13.50 29.86 18.40
C SER A 360 -13.70 30.41 19.84
N ILE A 361 -12.92 31.41 20.28
CA ILE A 361 -13.19 32.14 21.52
C ILE A 361 -14.51 32.90 21.34
N PRO A 362 -15.53 32.67 22.17
CA PRO A 362 -16.82 33.31 21.98
C PRO A 362 -16.65 34.84 22.06
N GLU A 363 -17.29 35.56 21.13
CA GLU A 363 -17.42 37.00 21.21
C GLU A 363 -17.96 37.37 22.63
N GLN A 364 -17.21 38.18 23.32
CA GLN A 364 -17.71 38.74 24.61
C GLN A 364 -19.00 39.51 24.28
N PRO A 365 -20.05 39.37 25.07
CA PRO A 365 -21.28 40.11 24.83
C PRO A 365 -20.94 41.60 24.79
N VAL A 366 -21.29 42.21 23.68
CA VAL A 366 -21.22 43.69 23.54
C VAL A 366 -22.05 44.28 24.67
N LEU A 367 -21.40 44.87 25.63
CA LEU A 367 -22.08 45.66 26.67
C LEU A 367 -22.73 46.85 25.96
N ASP A 368 -24.06 46.82 25.90
CA ASP A 368 -24.89 47.93 25.37
C ASP A 368 -24.84 49.13 26.31
N TYR A 369 -24.01 50.11 26.00
CA TYR A 369 -23.93 51.40 26.72
C TYR A 369 -24.95 52.40 26.15
N THR A 370 -26.21 52.03 26.07
CA THR A 370 -27.28 52.99 25.80
C THR A 370 -28.22 53.09 26.99
N TYR A 371 -27.80 53.74 28.06
CA TYR A 371 -28.72 54.38 29.00
C TYR A 371 -28.00 55.49 29.74
N PHE A 372 -28.13 56.74 29.29
CA PHE A 372 -28.04 57.93 30.10
C PHE A 372 -29.45 58.58 30.11
N PRO A 373 -30.14 58.59 31.25
CA PRO A 373 -31.25 59.50 31.45
C PRO A 373 -30.72 60.88 31.85
N ASP A 374 -31.40 61.94 31.38
CA ASP A 374 -31.23 63.37 31.72
C ASP A 374 -31.29 63.68 33.24
#